data_c3e4483832429abbe39e9af4f7ef9568
#
_entry.id   c3e4483832429abbe39e9af4f7ef9568
#
_cell.length_a   1.000
_cell.length_b   1.000
_cell.length_c   1.000
_cell.angle_alpha   90.00
_cell.angle_beta   90.00
_cell.angle_gamma   90.00
#
_symmetry.space_group_name_H-M   'P 1'
#
loop_
_entity.id
_entity.type
_entity.pdbx_description
1 polymer ?
#
loop_
_entity_poly.entity_id
_entity_poly.type
_entity_poly.pdbx_seq_one_letter_code
_entity_poly.pdbx_strand_id
1 'polypeptide(L)'
;LLLDFNLVTNKSTLKNLSNSEFDLLLINTRRPVIWNKESLKIAKKLNFKNIKLDYNTSDIHPKLNQMIKDFERFIKTSEFLSKKFTVNNISFWEIFEDDFILFCKKRFSEILFFIDSLNYLLDNEDLKLLVTLDDSQQIGRTATVLCNNRKIPTILSLNTDINIFYDEKRNWEVFTLDKIYADKFAIYGNLTKQLCLNHTIDPNKLIITGNPRYDELFKRKTISNEKNILITLSGIASTAWSTFFSISLILKYEKMFRQVLKSLAKYEKNITIKLHPTQDSIIDVQGIVDELLPHAQIFKNSNTYDLIAQSDIVISPSSSVITEALILDKPVFLFKFLENDSGIPYEKYNAVVATEDENKIDDKIKKILFDKKIRDNLKIGRKNFLEHTLEYQGISSQKIIQLIKNMIKKD
;
A
#
# COMPACT_ATOMS: atom_id res chain seq x y z
N LEU A 1 5.78 2.82 20.60
CA LEU A 1 5.06 3.76 19.73
C LEU A 1 4.72 3.11 18.39
N LEU A 2 3.48 3.24 17.94
CA LEU A 2 2.98 2.79 16.65
C LEU A 2 2.60 4.01 15.80
N LEU A 3 3.27 4.17 14.65
CA LEU A 3 3.06 5.29 13.75
C LEU A 3 2.23 4.87 12.53
N ASP A 4 1.12 5.58 12.28
CA ASP A 4 0.19 5.41 11.15
C ASP A 4 -0.52 4.04 11.06
N PHE A 5 -0.63 3.32 12.17
CA PHE A 5 -1.33 2.04 12.23
C PHE A 5 -2.84 2.21 12.05
N ASN A 6 -3.38 1.49 11.09
CA ASN A 6 -4.81 1.44 10.83
C ASN A 6 -5.46 0.34 11.66
N LEU A 7 -6.44 0.68 12.49
CA LEU A 7 -7.14 -0.27 13.36
C LEU A 7 -7.77 -1.45 12.60
N VAL A 8 -8.22 -1.23 11.37
CA VAL A 8 -8.89 -2.27 10.57
C VAL A 8 -7.87 -3.19 9.90
N THR A 9 -6.91 -2.63 9.18
CA THR A 9 -5.93 -3.43 8.41
C THR A 9 -4.85 -4.07 9.30
N ASN A 10 -4.50 -3.43 10.43
CA ASN A 10 -3.51 -3.95 11.37
C ASN A 10 -4.15 -4.61 12.61
N LYS A 11 -5.42 -5.00 12.53
CA LYS A 11 -6.20 -5.52 13.64
C LYS A 11 -5.52 -6.71 14.35
N SER A 12 -4.96 -7.66 13.61
CA SER A 12 -4.27 -8.83 14.18
C SER A 12 -3.06 -8.42 15.03
N THR A 13 -2.21 -7.54 14.50
CA THR A 13 -1.05 -7.01 15.23
C THR A 13 -1.47 -6.25 16.48
N LEU A 14 -2.42 -5.32 16.33
CA LEU A 14 -2.90 -4.49 17.44
C LEU A 14 -3.56 -5.31 18.53
N LYS A 15 -4.38 -6.32 18.17
CA LYS A 15 -5.00 -7.22 19.14
C LYS A 15 -3.95 -8.01 19.93
N ASN A 16 -2.96 -8.55 19.25
CA ASN A 16 -1.91 -9.32 19.90
C ASN A 16 -0.99 -8.43 20.78
N LEU A 17 -0.69 -7.20 20.34
CA LEU A 17 0.05 -6.21 21.12
C LEU A 17 -0.75 -5.76 22.36
N SER A 18 -2.04 -5.46 22.21
CA SER A 18 -2.91 -5.06 23.30
C SER A 18 -3.10 -6.15 24.38
N ASN A 19 -2.91 -7.40 24.01
CA ASN A 19 -2.92 -8.54 24.93
C ASN A 19 -1.53 -8.88 25.50
N SER A 20 -0.52 -8.10 25.19
CA SER A 20 0.85 -8.25 25.68
C SER A 20 1.11 -7.33 26.88
N GLU A 21 2.32 -7.39 27.41
CA GLU A 21 2.80 -6.56 28.52
C GLU A 21 3.13 -5.11 28.14
N PHE A 22 2.89 -4.71 26.89
CA PHE A 22 3.27 -3.39 26.40
C PHE A 22 2.16 -2.36 26.49
N ASP A 23 2.50 -1.16 26.92
CA ASP A 23 1.66 0.02 26.76
C ASP A 23 1.77 0.54 25.34
N LEU A 24 0.63 0.70 24.68
CA LEU A 24 0.58 1.09 23.27
C LEU A 24 0.26 2.57 23.13
N LEU A 25 1.15 3.30 22.46
CA LEU A 25 0.91 4.66 21.99
C LEU A 25 0.69 4.65 20.49
N LEU A 26 -0.44 5.19 20.02
CA LEU A 26 -0.76 5.32 18.60
C LEU A 26 -0.73 6.79 18.18
N ILE A 27 0.02 7.07 17.12
CA ILE A 27 -0.01 8.36 16.42
C ILE A 27 -0.39 8.07 14.96
N ASN A 28 -1.44 8.74 14.49
CA ASN A 28 -1.83 8.68 13.09
C ASN A 28 -1.81 10.10 12.50
N THR A 29 -1.04 10.27 11.44
CA THR A 29 -0.83 11.57 10.79
C THR A 29 -1.65 11.73 9.52
N ARG A 30 -1.96 10.61 8.84
CA ARG A 30 -2.68 10.61 7.56
C ARG A 30 -4.21 10.62 7.73
N ARG A 31 -4.73 10.10 8.85
CA ARG A 31 -6.16 10.04 9.15
C ARG A 31 -6.37 9.81 10.65
N PRO A 32 -7.56 10.12 11.20
CA PRO A 32 -7.87 9.79 12.58
C PRO A 32 -7.74 8.29 12.85
N VAL A 33 -7.33 7.91 14.06
CA VAL A 33 -7.25 6.49 14.49
C VAL A 33 -8.62 5.83 14.38
N ILE A 34 -9.68 6.54 14.83
CA ILE A 34 -11.07 6.11 14.69
C ILE A 34 -11.72 6.94 13.57
N TRP A 35 -12.09 6.29 12.48
CA TRP A 35 -12.60 6.96 11.28
C TRP A 35 -13.90 6.38 10.71
N ASN A 36 -14.34 5.19 11.21
CA ASN A 36 -15.61 4.56 10.84
C ASN A 36 -16.15 3.66 11.96
N LYS A 37 -17.34 3.08 11.75
CA LYS A 37 -17.98 2.18 12.72
C LYS A 37 -17.14 0.94 13.05
N GLU A 38 -16.39 0.41 12.09
CA GLU A 38 -15.53 -0.76 12.30
C GLU A 38 -14.33 -0.41 13.16
N SER A 39 -13.60 0.67 12.85
CA SER A 39 -12.46 1.14 13.65
C SER A 39 -12.89 1.48 15.08
N LEU A 40 -14.10 2.03 15.27
CA LEU A 40 -14.68 2.27 16.61
C LEU A 40 -14.91 0.97 17.38
N LYS A 41 -15.48 -0.06 16.72
CA LYS A 41 -15.69 -1.37 17.34
C LYS A 41 -14.38 -2.04 17.75
N ILE A 42 -13.34 -1.87 16.95
CA ILE A 42 -12.00 -2.39 17.24
C ILE A 42 -11.37 -1.59 18.39
N ALA A 43 -11.40 -0.27 18.32
CA ALA A 43 -10.85 0.61 19.36
C ALA A 43 -11.40 0.31 20.77
N LYS A 44 -12.71 0.04 20.88
CA LYS A 44 -13.35 -0.33 22.15
C LYS A 44 -12.84 -1.64 22.79
N LYS A 45 -12.15 -2.47 22.00
CA LYS A 45 -11.63 -3.79 22.45
C LYS A 45 -10.12 -3.79 22.68
N LEU A 46 -9.44 -2.70 22.36
CA LEU A 46 -8.01 -2.57 22.45
C LEU A 46 -7.63 -1.59 23.56
N ASN A 47 -6.59 -1.91 24.29
CA ASN A 47 -5.99 -0.98 25.25
C ASN A 47 -4.85 -0.21 24.54
N PHE A 48 -5.03 1.09 24.29
CA PHE A 48 -4.01 1.96 23.73
C PHE A 48 -4.29 3.43 24.07
N LYS A 49 -3.24 4.23 24.15
CA LYS A 49 -3.30 5.68 24.25
C LYS A 49 -3.20 6.28 22.83
N ASN A 50 -4.21 7.01 22.41
CA ASN A 50 -4.17 7.75 21.13
C ASN A 50 -3.61 9.14 21.40
N ILE A 51 -2.50 9.48 20.75
CA ILE A 51 -1.89 10.79 20.82
C ILE A 51 -2.24 11.57 19.57
N LYS A 52 -2.86 12.72 19.77
CA LYS A 52 -3.02 13.71 18.70
C LYS A 52 -1.81 14.63 18.74
N LEU A 53 -1.21 14.84 17.60
CA LEU A 53 -0.25 15.91 17.43
C LEU A 53 -1.06 17.18 17.21
N ASP A 54 -1.01 18.11 18.15
CA ASP A 54 -1.74 19.38 18.02
C ASP A 54 -0.98 20.29 17.06
N TYR A 55 -1.63 20.62 15.94
CA TYR A 55 -1.13 21.54 14.93
C TYR A 55 -1.39 22.99 15.38
N ASN A 56 -0.60 23.49 16.30
CA ASN A 56 -0.63 24.91 16.61
C ASN A 56 0.37 25.64 15.72
N THR A 57 -0.13 26.19 14.59
CA THR A 57 0.69 26.87 13.58
C THR A 57 1.06 28.32 13.97
N SER A 58 0.74 28.76 15.19
CA SER A 58 0.90 30.18 15.58
C SER A 58 2.33 30.60 15.92
N ASP A 59 3.20 29.66 16.30
CA ASP A 59 4.59 29.98 16.64
C ASP A 59 5.56 29.54 15.54
N ILE A 60 5.70 30.38 14.52
CA ILE A 60 6.75 30.20 13.51
C ILE A 60 8.09 30.29 14.22
N HIS A 61 8.76 29.16 14.33
CA HIS A 61 10.07 29.06 14.99
C HIS A 61 11.05 30.05 14.34
N PRO A 62 11.72 30.95 15.09
CA PRO A 62 12.62 31.97 14.51
C PRO A 62 13.68 31.38 13.58
N LYS A 63 14.20 30.16 13.89
CA LYS A 63 15.12 29.42 13.03
C LYS A 63 14.50 29.04 11.69
N LEU A 64 13.20 28.72 11.65
CA LEU A 64 12.49 28.39 10.40
C LEU A 64 12.47 29.57 9.45
N ASN A 65 12.18 30.78 9.95
CA ASN A 65 12.17 31.98 9.12
C ASN A 65 13.52 32.26 8.48
N GLN A 66 14.60 32.04 9.25
CA GLN A 66 15.95 32.20 8.72
C GLN A 66 16.26 31.11 7.68
N MET A 67 15.97 29.85 7.98
CA MET A 67 16.16 28.75 7.03
C MET A 67 15.37 28.94 5.72
N ILE A 68 14.13 29.41 5.81
CA ILE A 68 13.31 29.69 4.63
C ILE A 68 13.94 30.82 3.79
N LYS A 69 14.41 31.91 4.42
CA LYS A 69 15.08 33.01 3.72
C LYS A 69 16.37 32.56 3.03
N ASP A 70 17.17 31.75 3.72
CA ASP A 70 18.42 31.22 3.17
C ASP A 70 18.15 30.25 2.02
N PHE A 71 17.13 29.41 2.14
CA PHE A 71 16.66 28.53 1.09
C PHE A 71 16.15 29.31 -0.13
N GLU A 72 15.30 30.33 0.06
CA GLU A 72 14.84 31.18 -1.04
C GLU A 72 16.00 31.85 -1.77
N ARG A 73 16.96 32.38 -1.03
CA ARG A 73 18.16 32.98 -1.62
C ARG A 73 18.93 31.95 -2.44
N PHE A 74 19.16 30.76 -1.87
CA PHE A 74 19.87 29.67 -2.56
C PHE A 74 19.15 29.28 -3.85
N ILE A 75 17.83 29.08 -3.81
CA ILE A 75 17.03 28.69 -4.98
C ILE A 75 17.12 29.77 -6.08
N LYS A 76 16.90 31.06 -5.72
CA LYS A 76 16.92 32.18 -6.67
C LYS A 76 18.29 32.45 -7.31
N THR A 77 19.37 32.01 -6.66
CA THR A 77 20.74 32.20 -7.16
C THR A 77 21.33 30.92 -7.76
N SER A 78 20.58 29.83 -7.79
CA SER A 78 21.09 28.51 -8.21
C SER A 78 21.05 28.32 -9.73
N GLU A 79 22.14 28.53 -10.41
CA GLU A 79 22.28 28.15 -11.84
C GLU A 79 22.09 26.66 -12.08
N PHE A 80 22.37 25.81 -11.08
CA PHE A 80 22.19 24.36 -11.18
C PHE A 80 20.73 24.00 -11.45
N LEU A 81 19.77 24.61 -10.73
CA LEU A 81 18.35 24.34 -10.90
C LEU A 81 17.88 24.82 -12.26
N SER A 82 18.21 26.05 -12.65
CA SER A 82 17.88 26.58 -13.97
C SER A 82 18.37 25.64 -15.10
N LYS A 83 19.61 25.17 -15.03
CA LYS A 83 20.17 24.22 -16.01
C LYS A 83 19.47 22.86 -16.00
N LYS A 84 19.09 22.34 -14.82
CA LYS A 84 18.39 21.04 -14.69
C LYS A 84 16.96 21.06 -15.24
N PHE A 85 16.28 22.19 -15.15
CA PHE A 85 14.93 22.37 -15.68
C PHE A 85 14.91 22.98 -17.10
N THR A 86 15.99 22.77 -17.89
CA THR A 86 16.08 23.18 -19.28
C THR A 86 15.96 21.97 -20.19
N VAL A 87 15.00 22.01 -21.12
CA VAL A 87 14.78 20.99 -22.15
C VAL A 87 14.78 21.66 -23.50
N ASN A 88 15.57 21.17 -24.47
CA ASN A 88 15.70 21.77 -25.80
C ASN A 88 16.03 23.27 -25.78
N ASN A 89 16.92 23.70 -24.89
CA ASN A 89 17.31 25.09 -24.64
C ASN A 89 16.19 26.02 -24.15
N ILE A 90 15.07 25.47 -23.71
CA ILE A 90 13.97 26.22 -23.07
C ILE A 90 14.02 25.96 -21.58
N SER A 91 14.22 27.01 -20.79
CA SER A 91 14.14 26.91 -19.33
C SER A 91 12.69 26.97 -18.87
N PHE A 92 12.29 25.93 -18.11
CA PHE A 92 11.00 25.89 -17.42
C PHE A 92 11.11 26.40 -15.99
N TRP A 93 12.33 26.70 -15.52
CA TRP A 93 12.59 27.06 -14.12
C TRP A 93 11.87 28.34 -13.72
N GLU A 94 11.92 29.37 -14.55
CA GLU A 94 11.27 30.65 -14.29
C GLU A 94 9.74 30.54 -14.09
N ILE A 95 9.10 29.56 -14.77
CA ILE A 95 7.67 29.32 -14.64
C ILE A 95 7.37 28.56 -13.31
N PHE A 96 8.30 27.75 -12.85
CA PHE A 96 8.08 26.80 -11.77
C PHE A 96 8.69 27.25 -10.43
N GLU A 97 9.60 28.19 -10.43
CA GLU A 97 10.40 28.62 -9.27
C GLU A 97 9.55 29.04 -8.07
N ASP A 98 8.59 29.92 -8.28
CA ASP A 98 7.74 30.44 -7.19
C ASP A 98 6.86 29.35 -6.58
N ASP A 99 6.27 28.48 -7.40
CA ASP A 99 5.48 27.35 -6.94
C ASP A 99 6.34 26.33 -6.16
N PHE A 100 7.57 26.11 -6.62
CA PHE A 100 8.52 25.24 -5.93
C PHE A 100 8.94 25.81 -4.57
N ILE A 101 9.23 27.09 -4.50
CA ILE A 101 9.54 27.79 -3.25
C ILE A 101 8.35 27.71 -2.28
N LEU A 102 7.14 27.98 -2.74
CA LEU A 102 5.92 27.92 -1.93
C LEU A 102 5.67 26.50 -1.41
N PHE A 103 5.83 25.49 -2.27
CA PHE A 103 5.73 24.08 -1.89
C PHE A 103 6.75 23.72 -0.80
N CYS A 104 8.01 24.08 -0.97
CA CYS A 104 9.07 23.81 -0.01
C CYS A 104 8.84 24.50 1.33
N LYS A 105 8.41 25.77 1.33
CA LYS A 105 8.06 26.50 2.56
C LYS A 105 6.99 25.77 3.36
N LYS A 106 5.92 25.37 2.70
CA LYS A 106 4.84 24.61 3.34
C LYS A 106 5.37 23.30 3.94
N ARG A 107 6.17 22.56 3.19
CA ARG A 107 6.74 21.29 3.64
C ARG A 107 7.72 21.45 4.81
N PHE A 108 8.57 22.45 4.79
CA PHE A 108 9.49 22.71 5.90
C PHE A 108 8.73 23.04 7.19
N SER A 109 7.68 23.85 7.10
CA SER A 109 6.84 24.17 8.26
C SER A 109 6.16 22.92 8.83
N GLU A 110 5.60 22.07 7.98
CA GLU A 110 4.96 20.80 8.40
C GLU A 110 5.97 19.85 9.09
N ILE A 111 7.18 19.72 8.52
CA ILE A 111 8.22 18.83 9.08
C ILE A 111 8.74 19.35 10.41
N LEU A 112 9.02 20.64 10.53
CA LEU A 112 9.52 21.21 11.79
C LEU A 112 8.50 21.10 12.90
N PHE A 113 7.25 21.40 12.60
CA PHE A 113 6.15 21.18 13.55
C PHE A 113 6.11 19.72 14.02
N PHE A 114 6.26 18.76 13.10
CA PHE A 114 6.28 17.35 13.45
C PHE A 114 7.50 16.98 14.30
N ILE A 115 8.68 17.56 14.00
CA ILE A 115 9.90 17.40 14.80
C ILE A 115 9.67 17.87 16.22
N ASP A 116 9.13 19.07 16.41
CA ASP A 116 8.90 19.65 17.74
C ASP A 116 7.87 18.82 18.53
N SER A 117 6.75 18.45 17.89
CA SER A 117 5.72 17.63 18.52
C SER A 117 6.25 16.25 18.93
N LEU A 118 7.08 15.64 18.06
CA LEU A 118 7.65 14.33 18.37
C LEU A 118 8.75 14.43 19.42
N ASN A 119 9.57 15.48 19.40
CA ASN A 119 10.56 15.73 20.46
C ASN A 119 9.87 15.89 21.82
N TYR A 120 8.79 16.67 21.88
CA TYR A 120 8.00 16.81 23.09
C TYR A 120 7.50 15.45 23.59
N LEU A 121 6.98 14.60 22.70
CA LEU A 121 6.56 13.25 23.05
C LEU A 121 7.72 12.40 23.60
N LEU A 122 8.87 12.41 22.88
CA LEU A 122 10.05 11.64 23.26
C LEU A 122 10.65 12.08 24.61
N ASP A 123 10.44 13.33 24.98
CA ASP A 123 10.94 13.89 26.24
C ASP A 123 9.96 13.62 27.43
N ASN A 124 8.69 13.37 27.15
CA ASN A 124 7.65 13.20 28.19
C ASN A 124 7.11 11.75 28.32
N GLU A 125 7.37 10.88 27.36
CA GLU A 125 6.95 9.47 27.39
C GLU A 125 8.17 8.56 27.34
N ASP A 126 8.23 7.56 28.20
CA ASP A 126 9.32 6.56 28.21
C ASP A 126 9.15 5.56 27.05
N LEU A 127 9.48 5.99 25.84
CA LEU A 127 9.35 5.17 24.65
C LEU A 127 10.46 4.14 24.53
N LYS A 128 10.10 2.85 24.52
CA LYS A 128 11.06 1.74 24.40
C LYS A 128 11.31 1.30 22.96
N LEU A 129 10.38 1.59 22.03
CA LEU A 129 10.51 1.16 20.65
C LEU A 129 9.52 1.91 19.75
N LEU A 130 9.95 2.21 18.51
CA LEU A 130 9.08 2.70 17.45
C LEU A 130 8.80 1.59 16.43
N VAL A 131 7.54 1.37 16.08
CA VAL A 131 7.15 0.63 14.87
C VAL A 131 6.48 1.59 13.90
N THR A 132 7.01 1.71 12.71
CA THR A 132 6.46 2.53 11.62
C THR A 132 6.07 1.68 10.43
N LEU A 133 5.04 2.12 9.71
CA LEU A 133 4.61 1.47 8.46
C LEU A 133 5.32 2.04 7.23
N ASP A 134 6.09 3.11 7.41
CA ASP A 134 6.79 3.81 6.33
C ASP A 134 7.96 4.61 6.92
N ASP A 135 9.16 4.42 6.42
CA ASP A 135 10.34 5.24 6.76
C ASP A 135 10.94 5.95 5.54
N SER A 136 10.25 5.90 4.41
CA SER A 136 10.64 6.59 3.17
C SER A 136 10.04 7.99 3.08
N GLN A 137 8.82 8.19 3.57
CA GLN A 137 8.15 9.48 3.57
C GLN A 137 8.56 10.34 4.77
N GLN A 138 8.33 11.64 4.64
CA GLN A 138 8.82 12.67 5.56
C GLN A 138 8.57 12.35 7.03
N ILE A 139 7.34 12.01 7.38
CA ILE A 139 6.92 11.80 8.78
C ILE A 139 7.53 10.52 9.37
N GLY A 140 7.41 9.40 8.66
CA GLY A 140 7.99 8.13 9.11
C GLY A 140 9.51 8.21 9.20
N ARG A 141 10.17 8.84 8.21
CA ARG A 141 11.62 9.07 8.23
C ARG A 141 12.05 9.95 9.41
N THR A 142 11.35 11.06 9.63
CA THR A 142 11.64 11.96 10.75
C THR A 142 11.51 11.24 12.09
N ALA A 143 10.43 10.49 12.28
CA ALA A 143 10.21 9.73 13.51
C ALA A 143 11.32 8.69 13.74
N THR A 144 11.69 7.95 12.70
CA THR A 144 12.76 6.94 12.75
C THR A 144 14.10 7.57 13.09
N VAL A 145 14.48 8.67 12.42
CA VAL A 145 15.75 9.37 12.68
C VAL A 145 15.80 9.95 14.11
N LEU A 146 14.71 10.57 14.59
CA LEU A 146 14.67 11.12 15.94
C LEU A 146 14.76 10.03 17.02
N CYS A 147 14.11 8.88 16.80
CA CYS A 147 14.23 7.73 17.70
C CYS A 147 15.67 7.18 17.70
N ASN A 148 16.27 6.97 16.51
CA ASN A 148 17.63 6.47 16.40
C ASN A 148 18.65 7.41 17.07
N ASN A 149 18.49 8.73 16.93
CA ASN A 149 19.36 9.72 17.61
C ASN A 149 19.26 9.62 19.15
N ARG A 150 18.14 9.13 19.69
CA ARG A 150 17.94 8.88 21.11
C ARG A 150 18.22 7.43 21.51
N LYS A 151 18.73 6.61 20.59
CA LYS A 151 18.99 5.17 20.79
C LYS A 151 17.72 4.36 21.09
N ILE A 152 16.55 4.87 20.71
CA ILE A 152 15.27 4.14 20.79
C ILE A 152 15.19 3.21 19.57
N PRO A 153 15.09 1.89 19.76
CA PRO A 153 15.04 0.92 18.68
C PRO A 153 13.88 1.16 17.71
N THR A 154 14.08 0.88 16.42
CA THR A 154 13.10 1.17 15.37
C THR A 154 12.84 -0.04 14.48
N ILE A 155 11.57 -0.30 14.14
CA ILE A 155 11.12 -1.34 13.21
C ILE A 155 10.31 -0.71 12.09
N LEU A 156 10.70 -0.97 10.85
CA LEU A 156 9.87 -0.78 9.68
C LEU A 156 9.03 -2.03 9.44
N SER A 157 7.69 -1.90 9.39
CA SER A 157 6.76 -2.98 9.09
C SER A 157 5.76 -2.52 8.04
N LEU A 158 6.07 -2.69 6.77
CA LEU A 158 5.23 -2.21 5.67
C LEU A 158 3.82 -2.81 5.73
N ASN A 159 2.84 -2.02 5.35
CA ASN A 159 1.43 -2.40 5.40
C ASN A 159 0.93 -3.08 4.11
N THR A 160 1.63 -2.85 3.02
CA THR A 160 1.31 -3.39 1.69
C THR A 160 2.52 -4.13 1.15
N ASP A 161 2.26 -5.05 0.21
CA ASP A 161 3.33 -5.67 -0.55
C ASP A 161 4.24 -4.57 -1.12
N ILE A 162 5.54 -4.81 -1.07
CA ILE A 162 6.48 -3.93 -1.72
C ILE A 162 6.17 -4.04 -3.20
N ASN A 163 5.57 -3.01 -3.77
CA ASN A 163 5.45 -2.85 -5.21
C ASN A 163 6.85 -2.56 -5.75
N ILE A 164 7.69 -3.56 -5.71
CA ILE A 164 9.01 -3.50 -6.32
C ILE A 164 8.78 -3.86 -7.76
N PHE A 165 8.84 -2.85 -8.61
CA PHE A 165 8.88 -3.06 -10.04
C PHE A 165 10.14 -3.86 -10.37
N TYR A 166 9.95 -5.08 -10.83
CA TYR A 166 11.02 -6.01 -11.22
C TYR A 166 11.73 -5.57 -12.50
N ASP A 167 11.48 -4.36 -12.96
CA ASP A 167 12.09 -3.86 -14.18
C ASP A 167 13.43 -3.21 -13.87
N GLU A 168 14.52 -3.91 -14.19
CA GLU A 168 15.89 -3.40 -14.13
C GLU A 168 16.07 -2.07 -14.89
N LYS A 169 15.14 -1.70 -15.78
CA LYS A 169 15.17 -0.46 -16.56
C LYS A 169 14.53 0.73 -15.86
N ARG A 170 13.81 0.52 -14.74
CA ARG A 170 13.09 1.56 -14.02
C ARG A 170 13.74 1.88 -12.66
N ASN A 171 14.98 2.37 -12.67
CA ASN A 171 15.72 2.76 -11.47
C ASN A 171 15.04 3.82 -10.59
N TRP A 172 13.98 4.49 -11.04
CA TRP A 172 13.37 5.59 -10.30
C TRP A 172 12.21 5.17 -9.37
N GLU A 173 11.63 3.98 -9.55
CA GLU A 173 10.49 3.51 -8.76
C GLU A 173 10.88 2.78 -7.46
N VAL A 174 12.16 2.61 -7.22
CA VAL A 174 12.74 1.97 -6.02
C VAL A 174 12.93 2.96 -4.86
N PHE A 175 12.33 4.13 -4.91
CA PHE A 175 12.49 5.16 -3.88
C PHE A 175 12.23 4.69 -2.45
N THR A 176 11.41 3.68 -2.26
CA THR A 176 11.12 3.13 -0.93
C THR A 176 12.22 2.22 -0.40
N LEU A 177 13.14 1.75 -1.24
CA LEU A 177 14.21 0.81 -0.84
C LEU A 177 15.63 1.39 -0.93
N ASP A 178 15.82 2.60 -1.42
CA ASP A 178 17.17 3.19 -1.53
C ASP A 178 17.89 3.23 -0.18
N LYS A 179 17.16 3.43 0.90
CA LYS A 179 17.72 3.45 2.25
C LYS A 179 16.66 3.13 3.30
N ILE A 180 16.87 2.07 4.05
CA ILE A 180 16.08 1.75 5.24
C ILE A 180 16.70 2.45 6.45
N TYR A 181 15.97 3.40 7.02
CA TYR A 181 16.43 4.17 8.20
C TYR A 181 16.21 3.40 9.49
N ALA A 182 15.18 2.57 9.57
CA ALA A 182 14.91 1.72 10.72
C ALA A 182 16.06 0.73 11.01
N ASP A 183 16.22 0.34 12.28
CA ASP A 183 17.21 -0.65 12.71
C ASP A 183 16.85 -2.04 12.20
N LYS A 184 15.57 -2.38 12.14
CA LYS A 184 15.06 -3.64 11.58
C LYS A 184 13.94 -3.38 10.59
N PHE A 185 13.93 -4.19 9.54
CA PHE A 185 12.87 -4.23 8.54
C PHE A 185 12.19 -5.60 8.59
N ALA A 186 10.93 -5.60 9.02
CA ALA A 186 10.08 -6.78 9.07
C ALA A 186 9.55 -7.07 7.66
N ILE A 187 10.08 -8.09 7.00
CA ILE A 187 9.78 -8.47 5.62
C ILE A 187 8.89 -9.69 5.53
N TYR A 188 8.21 -9.87 4.39
CA TYR A 188 7.14 -10.86 4.23
C TYR A 188 7.64 -12.28 3.98
N GLY A 189 8.71 -12.44 3.23
CA GLY A 189 9.25 -13.73 2.86
C GLY A 189 10.52 -13.65 2.04
N ASN A 190 10.93 -14.77 1.47
CA ASN A 190 12.19 -14.87 0.73
C ASN A 190 12.23 -14.02 -0.53
N LEU A 191 11.12 -13.84 -1.24
CA LEU A 191 11.07 -12.95 -2.40
C LEU A 191 11.45 -11.52 -2.00
N THR A 192 10.80 -10.97 -0.97
CA THR A 192 11.11 -9.63 -0.45
C THR A 192 12.55 -9.53 0.00
N LYS A 193 13.07 -10.58 0.67
CA LYS A 193 14.46 -10.62 1.11
C LYS A 193 15.43 -10.52 -0.07
N GLN A 194 15.23 -11.31 -1.11
CA GLN A 194 16.09 -11.27 -2.31
C GLN A 194 16.07 -9.90 -2.99
N LEU A 195 14.90 -9.29 -3.09
CA LEU A 195 14.75 -7.96 -3.65
C LEU A 195 15.52 -6.90 -2.85
N CYS A 196 15.39 -6.91 -1.53
CA CYS A 196 16.13 -6.01 -0.66
C CYS A 196 17.65 -6.19 -0.82
N LEU A 197 18.12 -7.42 -0.91
CA LEU A 197 19.55 -7.72 -1.12
C LEU A 197 20.04 -7.23 -2.49
N ASN A 198 19.24 -7.38 -3.54
CA ASN A 198 19.56 -6.86 -4.87
C ASN A 198 19.68 -5.32 -4.89
N HIS A 199 18.98 -4.64 -3.98
CA HIS A 199 19.05 -3.20 -3.77
C HIS A 199 20.04 -2.80 -2.67
N THR A 200 21.01 -3.66 -2.35
CA THR A 200 22.08 -3.38 -1.39
C THR A 200 21.65 -3.03 0.03
N ILE A 201 20.43 -3.42 0.42
CA ILE A 201 19.98 -3.27 1.81
C ILE A 201 20.77 -4.22 2.71
N ASP A 202 21.23 -3.70 3.83
CA ASP A 202 22.00 -4.47 4.82
C ASP A 202 21.22 -5.71 5.27
N PRO A 203 21.75 -6.93 5.04
CA PRO A 203 21.08 -8.18 5.42
C PRO A 203 20.78 -8.28 6.92
N ASN A 204 21.58 -7.62 7.76
CA ASN A 204 21.38 -7.60 9.22
C ASN A 204 20.13 -6.83 9.64
N LYS A 205 19.60 -5.96 8.79
CA LYS A 205 18.34 -5.26 9.03
C LYS A 205 17.11 -6.12 8.70
N LEU A 206 17.25 -7.13 7.83
CA LEU A 206 16.15 -7.88 7.26
C LEU A 206 15.71 -9.03 8.18
N ILE A 207 14.49 -8.96 8.70
CA ILE A 207 13.90 -10.02 9.54
C ILE A 207 12.61 -10.50 8.88
N ILE A 208 12.56 -11.76 8.50
CA ILE A 208 11.35 -12.36 7.95
C ILE A 208 10.33 -12.56 9.08
N THR A 209 9.17 -11.94 8.93
CA THR A 209 8.05 -12.00 9.88
C THR A 209 6.74 -12.45 9.24
N GLY A 210 6.69 -12.52 7.93
CA GLY A 210 5.42 -12.59 7.21
C GLY A 210 4.67 -11.25 7.21
N ASN A 211 3.46 -11.24 6.66
CA ASN A 211 2.61 -10.06 6.63
C ASN A 211 1.44 -10.22 7.61
N PRO A 212 1.43 -9.48 8.75
CA PRO A 212 0.38 -9.60 9.77
C PRO A 212 -1.02 -9.22 9.30
N ARG A 213 -1.12 -8.41 8.24
CA ARG A 213 -2.39 -8.01 7.64
C ARG A 213 -3.19 -9.22 7.17
N TYR A 214 -2.50 -10.28 6.74
CA TYR A 214 -3.12 -11.47 6.19
C TYR A 214 -3.42 -12.57 7.21
N ASP A 215 -3.04 -12.42 8.48
CA ASP A 215 -3.24 -13.48 9.50
C ASP A 215 -4.69 -13.94 9.63
N GLU A 216 -5.65 -12.99 9.62
CA GLU A 216 -7.08 -13.35 9.67
C GLU A 216 -7.57 -13.96 8.36
N LEU A 217 -6.96 -13.58 7.23
CA LEU A 217 -7.35 -14.07 5.92
C LEU A 217 -7.02 -15.54 5.75
N PHE A 218 -5.84 -15.98 6.21
CA PHE A 218 -5.46 -17.41 6.20
C PHE A 218 -6.36 -18.31 7.05
N LYS A 219 -7.09 -17.73 8.01
CA LYS A 219 -8.03 -18.46 8.88
C LYS A 219 -9.47 -18.47 8.35
N ARG A 220 -9.72 -17.76 7.27
CA ARG A 220 -11.07 -17.57 6.74
C ARG A 220 -11.51 -18.76 5.90
N LYS A 221 -12.75 -19.21 6.11
CA LYS A 221 -13.36 -20.22 5.25
C LYS A 221 -13.88 -19.56 3.96
N THR A 222 -13.76 -20.27 2.86
CA THR A 222 -14.27 -19.88 1.56
C THR A 222 -15.53 -20.67 1.23
N ILE A 223 -16.43 -20.04 0.49
CA ILE A 223 -17.65 -20.66 -0.03
C ILE A 223 -17.54 -20.63 -1.55
N SER A 224 -17.85 -21.73 -2.21
CA SER A 224 -17.91 -21.84 -3.66
C SER A 224 -19.28 -22.35 -4.06
N ASN A 225 -19.91 -21.72 -5.05
CA ASN A 225 -21.14 -22.18 -5.70
C ASN A 225 -21.03 -22.16 -7.23
N GLU A 226 -19.81 -21.95 -7.75
CA GLU A 226 -19.42 -21.93 -9.16
C GLU A 226 -20.13 -20.86 -10.04
N LYS A 227 -20.79 -19.88 -9.41
CA LYS A 227 -21.57 -18.86 -10.11
C LYS A 227 -21.14 -17.42 -9.86
N ASN A 228 -20.36 -17.16 -8.82
CA ASN A 228 -20.07 -15.80 -8.36
C ASN A 228 -18.73 -15.29 -8.90
N ILE A 229 -18.74 -14.18 -9.59
CA ILE A 229 -17.54 -13.49 -10.06
C ILE A 229 -17.44 -12.14 -9.36
N LEU A 230 -16.28 -11.87 -8.78
CA LEU A 230 -15.94 -10.57 -8.20
C LEU A 230 -15.01 -9.81 -9.13
N ILE A 231 -15.43 -8.62 -9.54
CA ILE A 231 -14.57 -7.66 -10.21
C ILE A 231 -14.16 -6.62 -9.18
N THR A 232 -12.85 -6.38 -9.01
CA THR A 232 -12.35 -5.28 -8.17
C THR A 232 -11.73 -4.21 -9.04
N LEU A 233 -11.92 -2.95 -8.68
CA LEU A 233 -11.37 -1.81 -9.40
C LEU A 233 -10.28 -1.12 -8.56
N SER A 234 -9.37 -0.43 -9.21
CA SER A 234 -8.21 0.23 -8.56
C SER A 234 -8.24 1.75 -8.59
N GLY A 235 -9.33 2.35 -9.04
CA GLY A 235 -9.56 3.78 -8.91
C GLY A 235 -8.70 4.70 -9.77
N ILE A 236 -8.33 4.27 -10.95
CA ILE A 236 -7.47 5.04 -11.87
C ILE A 236 -8.14 6.32 -12.36
N ALA A 237 -9.48 6.32 -12.45
CA ALA A 237 -10.24 7.51 -12.81
C ALA A 237 -10.32 8.56 -11.70
N SER A 238 -9.72 8.34 -10.52
CA SER A 238 -9.75 9.33 -9.45
C SER A 238 -8.79 10.48 -9.70
N THR A 239 -9.19 11.67 -9.26
CA THR A 239 -8.36 12.88 -9.31
C THR A 239 -7.00 12.73 -8.63
N ALA A 240 -6.86 11.83 -7.67
CA ALA A 240 -5.60 11.56 -6.98
C ALA A 240 -4.55 10.87 -7.87
N TRP A 241 -4.99 10.03 -8.82
CA TRP A 241 -4.11 9.33 -9.76
C TRP A 241 -4.02 10.01 -11.13
N SER A 242 -5.01 10.85 -11.49
CA SER A 242 -5.01 11.58 -12.77
C SER A 242 -3.81 12.51 -12.95
N THR A 243 -3.16 12.93 -11.87
CA THR A 243 -1.91 13.69 -11.92
C THR A 243 -0.70 12.86 -12.29
N PHE A 244 -0.77 11.52 -12.11
CA PHE A 244 0.34 10.60 -12.39
C PHE A 244 0.14 9.78 -13.66
N PHE A 245 -1.10 9.59 -14.10
CA PHE A 245 -1.43 8.80 -15.28
C PHE A 245 -1.85 9.69 -16.44
N SER A 246 -1.33 9.40 -17.62
CA SER A 246 -1.78 10.04 -18.86
C SER A 246 -3.24 9.69 -19.15
N ILE A 247 -3.94 10.57 -19.85
CA ILE A 247 -5.33 10.32 -20.32
C ILE A 247 -5.39 9.00 -21.12
N SER A 248 -4.35 8.69 -21.90
CA SER A 248 -4.28 7.44 -22.68
C SER A 248 -4.34 6.19 -21.79
N LEU A 249 -3.74 6.20 -20.60
CA LEU A 249 -3.80 5.08 -19.67
C LEU A 249 -5.18 4.95 -19.02
N ILE A 250 -5.83 6.06 -18.71
CA ILE A 250 -7.20 6.06 -18.18
C ILE A 250 -8.16 5.48 -19.23
N LEU A 251 -8.04 5.90 -20.48
CA LEU A 251 -8.84 5.36 -21.59
C LEU A 251 -8.56 3.87 -21.86
N LYS A 252 -7.29 3.44 -21.78
CA LYS A 252 -6.93 2.02 -21.90
C LYS A 252 -7.56 1.19 -20.78
N TYR A 253 -7.51 1.68 -19.53
CA TYR A 253 -8.13 1.02 -18.39
C TYR A 253 -9.64 0.86 -18.59
N GLU A 254 -10.34 1.95 -18.95
CA GLU A 254 -11.79 1.91 -19.21
C GLU A 254 -12.11 0.93 -20.34
N LYS A 255 -11.36 0.95 -21.44
CA LYS A 255 -11.56 0.05 -22.58
C LYS A 255 -11.41 -1.42 -22.15
N MET A 256 -10.38 -1.75 -21.38
CA MET A 256 -10.20 -3.11 -20.84
C MET A 256 -11.32 -3.51 -19.89
N PHE A 257 -11.75 -2.61 -19.00
CA PHE A 257 -12.88 -2.87 -18.11
C PHE A 257 -14.17 -3.11 -18.88
N ARG A 258 -14.50 -2.28 -19.88
CA ARG A 258 -15.64 -2.50 -20.78
C ARG A 258 -15.57 -3.84 -21.49
N GLN A 259 -14.37 -4.25 -21.92
CA GLN A 259 -14.19 -5.55 -22.57
C GLN A 259 -14.40 -6.73 -21.59
N VAL A 260 -13.98 -6.60 -20.34
CA VAL A 260 -14.27 -7.57 -19.27
C VAL A 260 -15.80 -7.72 -19.11
N LEU A 261 -16.55 -6.61 -18.99
CA LEU A 261 -18.01 -6.66 -18.84
C LEU A 261 -18.69 -7.30 -20.05
N LYS A 262 -18.30 -6.90 -21.29
CA LYS A 262 -18.82 -7.50 -22.54
C LYS A 262 -18.58 -9.01 -22.60
N SER A 263 -17.40 -9.46 -22.16
CA SER A 263 -17.08 -10.89 -22.12
C SER A 263 -17.95 -11.64 -21.10
N LEU A 264 -18.20 -11.05 -19.95
CA LEU A 264 -18.99 -11.65 -18.88
C LEU A 264 -20.49 -11.66 -19.18
N ALA A 265 -21.00 -10.68 -19.94
CA ALA A 265 -22.39 -10.63 -20.36
C ALA A 265 -22.84 -11.86 -21.19
N LYS A 266 -21.90 -12.62 -21.74
CA LYS A 266 -22.16 -13.86 -22.46
C LYS A 266 -22.49 -15.06 -21.56
N TYR A 267 -22.30 -14.93 -20.26
CA TYR A 267 -22.41 -16.04 -19.31
C TYR A 267 -23.40 -15.72 -18.20
N GLU A 268 -24.21 -16.71 -17.83
CA GLU A 268 -25.17 -16.62 -16.71
C GLU A 268 -24.39 -16.74 -15.36
N LYS A 269 -23.76 -15.65 -14.93
CA LYS A 269 -23.01 -15.57 -13.68
C LYS A 269 -23.49 -14.39 -12.82
N ASN A 270 -23.38 -14.55 -11.50
CA ASN A 270 -23.62 -13.46 -10.57
C ASN A 270 -22.38 -12.56 -10.53
N ILE A 271 -22.51 -11.35 -11.00
CA ILE A 271 -21.37 -10.41 -11.08
C ILE A 271 -21.48 -9.39 -9.95
N THR A 272 -20.44 -9.31 -9.17
CA THR A 272 -20.25 -8.30 -8.14
C THR A 272 -19.08 -7.41 -8.50
N ILE A 273 -19.27 -6.10 -8.47
CA ILE A 273 -18.22 -5.11 -8.73
C ILE A 273 -17.90 -4.38 -7.43
N LYS A 274 -16.66 -4.46 -6.98
CA LYS A 274 -16.17 -3.77 -5.78
C LYS A 274 -15.33 -2.58 -6.18
N LEU A 275 -15.84 -1.40 -5.88
CA LEU A 275 -15.13 -0.14 -6.09
C LEU A 275 -14.03 0.06 -5.04
N HIS A 276 -12.97 0.77 -5.42
CA HIS A 276 -11.99 1.25 -4.45
C HIS A 276 -12.66 2.29 -3.52
N PRO A 277 -12.51 2.19 -2.20
CA PRO A 277 -13.29 3.01 -1.26
C PRO A 277 -13.08 4.52 -1.41
N THR A 278 -11.91 4.95 -1.86
CA THR A 278 -11.55 6.38 -1.96
C THR A 278 -11.36 6.87 -3.39
N GLN A 279 -11.13 5.99 -4.34
CA GLN A 279 -10.66 6.35 -5.68
C GLN A 279 -11.71 6.21 -6.78
N ASP A 280 -12.69 5.31 -6.65
CA ASP A 280 -13.69 5.12 -7.69
C ASP A 280 -14.95 5.97 -7.44
N SER A 281 -15.49 6.54 -8.52
CA SER A 281 -16.82 7.16 -8.54
C SER A 281 -17.89 6.10 -8.83
N ILE A 282 -18.92 6.04 -7.99
CA ILE A 282 -20.06 5.16 -8.25
C ILE A 282 -20.78 5.56 -9.54
N ILE A 283 -20.94 6.86 -9.79
CA ILE A 283 -21.69 7.39 -10.94
C ILE A 283 -21.02 6.96 -12.25
N ASP A 284 -19.70 7.13 -12.35
CA ASP A 284 -18.99 6.82 -13.58
C ASP A 284 -19.00 5.32 -13.89
N VAL A 285 -18.83 4.47 -12.86
CA VAL A 285 -18.88 3.02 -13.03
C VAL A 285 -20.29 2.53 -13.30
N GLN A 286 -21.31 3.12 -12.63
CA GLN A 286 -22.71 2.75 -12.82
C GLN A 286 -23.15 2.92 -14.29
N GLY A 287 -22.81 4.05 -14.92
CA GLY A 287 -23.16 4.30 -16.33
C GLY A 287 -22.63 3.23 -17.28
N ILE A 288 -21.37 2.80 -17.07
CA ILE A 288 -20.76 1.72 -17.87
C ILE A 288 -21.43 0.37 -17.60
N VAL A 289 -21.79 0.10 -16.35
CA VAL A 289 -22.40 -1.17 -15.95
C VAL A 289 -23.85 -1.25 -16.45
N ASP A 290 -24.62 -0.19 -16.36
CA ASP A 290 -26.00 -0.12 -16.86
C ASP A 290 -26.08 -0.38 -18.37
N GLU A 291 -25.05 0.10 -19.10
CA GLU A 291 -24.92 -0.12 -20.54
C GLU A 291 -24.59 -1.59 -20.90
N LEU A 292 -23.67 -2.22 -20.18
CA LEU A 292 -23.02 -3.47 -20.60
C LEU A 292 -23.43 -4.70 -19.78
N LEU A 293 -23.81 -4.51 -18.51
CA LEU A 293 -24.10 -5.61 -17.58
C LEU A 293 -25.06 -5.16 -16.46
N PRO A 294 -26.30 -4.74 -16.79
CA PRO A 294 -27.21 -4.03 -15.86
C PRO A 294 -27.63 -4.83 -14.62
N HIS A 295 -27.45 -6.15 -14.62
CA HIS A 295 -27.73 -7.00 -13.48
C HIS A 295 -26.57 -7.17 -12.50
N ALA A 296 -25.39 -6.59 -12.78
CA ALA A 296 -24.26 -6.64 -11.87
C ALA A 296 -24.49 -5.75 -10.64
N GLN A 297 -24.06 -6.24 -9.47
CA GLN A 297 -24.18 -5.51 -8.22
C GLN A 297 -22.91 -4.69 -7.94
N ILE A 298 -23.06 -3.42 -7.61
CA ILE A 298 -21.94 -2.52 -7.31
C ILE A 298 -21.86 -2.22 -5.82
N PHE A 299 -20.70 -2.44 -5.22
CA PHE A 299 -20.42 -2.16 -3.81
C PHE A 299 -19.23 -1.24 -3.65
N LYS A 300 -19.36 -0.19 -2.82
CA LYS A 300 -18.26 0.71 -2.46
C LYS A 300 -17.73 0.45 -1.03
N ASN A 301 -18.61 0.30 -0.07
CA ASN A 301 -18.27 0.27 1.36
C ASN A 301 -18.40 -1.13 2.02
N SER A 302 -18.39 -2.21 1.22
CA SER A 302 -18.43 -3.58 1.72
C SER A 302 -17.04 -4.11 2.06
N ASN A 303 -17.00 -5.12 2.94
CA ASN A 303 -15.75 -5.80 3.29
C ASN A 303 -15.24 -6.62 2.10
N THR A 304 -14.07 -6.27 1.58
CA THR A 304 -13.47 -6.93 0.41
C THR A 304 -13.19 -8.40 0.66
N TYR A 305 -12.76 -8.78 1.87
CA TYR A 305 -12.46 -10.19 2.20
C TYR A 305 -13.72 -11.07 2.19
N ASP A 306 -14.88 -10.53 2.59
CA ASP A 306 -16.15 -11.25 2.53
C ASP A 306 -16.55 -11.49 1.07
N LEU A 307 -16.40 -10.48 0.21
CA LEU A 307 -16.71 -10.60 -1.21
C LEU A 307 -15.77 -11.61 -1.91
N ILE A 308 -14.47 -11.57 -1.63
CA ILE A 308 -13.54 -12.55 -2.18
C ILE A 308 -13.90 -13.96 -1.70
N ALA A 309 -14.17 -14.14 -0.40
CA ALA A 309 -14.52 -15.45 0.16
C ALA A 309 -15.75 -16.07 -0.49
N GLN A 310 -16.74 -15.24 -0.88
CA GLN A 310 -17.99 -15.64 -1.53
C GLN A 310 -17.90 -15.77 -3.05
N SER A 311 -16.82 -15.29 -3.66
CA SER A 311 -16.61 -15.39 -5.10
C SER A 311 -15.96 -16.73 -5.48
N ASP A 312 -16.10 -17.14 -6.73
CA ASP A 312 -15.45 -18.31 -7.31
C ASP A 312 -14.24 -17.89 -8.15
N ILE A 313 -14.30 -16.70 -8.74
CA ILE A 313 -13.24 -16.10 -9.54
C ILE A 313 -13.16 -14.63 -9.17
N VAL A 314 -11.93 -14.12 -9.12
CA VAL A 314 -11.67 -12.69 -8.94
C VAL A 314 -11.05 -12.13 -10.22
N ILE A 315 -11.60 -11.02 -10.69
CA ILE A 315 -11.06 -10.25 -11.83
C ILE A 315 -10.59 -8.90 -11.29
N SER A 316 -9.35 -8.56 -11.54
CA SER A 316 -8.76 -7.35 -10.98
C SER A 316 -7.73 -6.74 -11.93
N PRO A 317 -7.60 -5.41 -11.98
CA PRO A 317 -6.35 -4.79 -12.42
C PRO A 317 -5.27 -5.04 -11.36
N SER A 318 -4.06 -4.52 -11.58
CA SER A 318 -2.99 -4.63 -10.59
C SER A 318 -3.41 -4.01 -9.25
N SER A 319 -3.49 -4.86 -8.24
CA SER A 319 -3.96 -4.48 -6.89
C SER A 319 -3.50 -5.51 -5.84
N SER A 320 -3.37 -5.08 -4.58
CA SER A 320 -3.14 -6.00 -3.43
C SER A 320 -4.25 -7.03 -3.23
N VAL A 321 -5.44 -6.78 -3.78
CA VAL A 321 -6.56 -7.73 -3.78
C VAL A 321 -6.21 -9.05 -4.46
N ILE A 322 -5.28 -9.05 -5.42
CA ILE A 322 -4.79 -10.26 -6.07
C ILE A 322 -4.18 -11.20 -5.03
N THR A 323 -3.22 -10.73 -4.23
CA THR A 323 -2.62 -11.55 -3.15
C THR A 323 -3.68 -12.04 -2.16
N GLU A 324 -4.65 -11.18 -1.80
CA GLU A 324 -5.77 -11.55 -0.91
C GLU A 324 -6.64 -12.67 -1.51
N ALA A 325 -6.90 -12.62 -2.82
CA ALA A 325 -7.62 -13.67 -3.53
C ALA A 325 -6.84 -14.98 -3.61
N LEU A 326 -5.52 -14.91 -3.86
CA LEU A 326 -4.65 -16.08 -3.87
C LEU A 326 -4.60 -16.78 -2.50
N ILE A 327 -4.55 -16.02 -1.39
CA ILE A 327 -4.62 -16.56 -0.02
C ILE A 327 -5.94 -17.32 0.22
N LEU A 328 -7.04 -16.82 -0.33
CA LEU A 328 -8.35 -17.48 -0.24
C LEU A 328 -8.56 -18.57 -1.32
N ASP A 329 -7.49 -19.02 -1.96
CA ASP A 329 -7.47 -20.05 -3.02
C ASP A 329 -8.40 -19.74 -4.20
N LYS A 330 -8.58 -18.46 -4.54
CA LYS A 330 -9.43 -18.05 -5.67
C LYS A 330 -8.61 -17.92 -6.96
N PRO A 331 -9.10 -18.47 -8.09
CA PRO A 331 -8.54 -18.18 -9.40
C PRO A 331 -8.66 -16.68 -9.70
N VAL A 332 -7.60 -16.10 -10.24
CA VAL A 332 -7.55 -14.66 -10.55
C VAL A 332 -7.31 -14.44 -12.04
N PHE A 333 -8.10 -13.56 -12.65
CA PHE A 333 -7.82 -12.95 -13.92
C PHE A 333 -7.32 -11.52 -13.71
N LEU A 334 -6.08 -11.25 -14.14
CA LEU A 334 -5.43 -9.96 -14.08
C LEU A 334 -5.45 -9.29 -15.44
N PHE A 335 -6.17 -8.17 -15.59
CA PHE A 335 -6.05 -7.34 -16.76
C PHE A 335 -5.05 -6.20 -16.52
N LYS A 336 -3.96 -6.19 -17.31
CA LYS A 336 -2.86 -5.24 -17.17
C LYS A 336 -3.04 -4.08 -18.14
N PHE A 337 -3.28 -2.89 -17.62
CA PHE A 337 -3.43 -1.67 -18.43
C PHE A 337 -2.12 -0.85 -18.49
N LEU A 338 -1.20 -1.07 -17.56
CA LEU A 338 0.15 -0.52 -17.57
C LEU A 338 1.09 -1.49 -18.30
N GLU A 339 1.99 -0.97 -19.10
CA GLU A 339 3.17 -1.73 -19.54
C GLU A 339 4.04 -2.02 -18.32
N ASN A 340 4.44 -3.26 -18.13
CA ASN A 340 5.19 -3.71 -16.94
C ASN A 340 4.46 -3.46 -15.61
N ASP A 341 3.19 -3.84 -15.59
CA ASP A 341 2.33 -3.73 -14.44
C ASP A 341 2.76 -4.65 -13.30
N SER A 342 2.79 -4.12 -12.10
CA SER A 342 3.15 -4.74 -10.81
C SER A 342 4.45 -5.55 -10.81
N GLY A 343 5.43 -5.12 -10.04
CA GLY A 343 6.64 -5.90 -9.79
C GLY A 343 6.43 -7.22 -9.03
N ILE A 344 5.18 -7.60 -8.76
CA ILE A 344 4.86 -8.87 -8.11
C ILE A 344 4.75 -9.96 -9.18
N PRO A 345 5.59 -10.99 -9.14
CA PRO A 345 5.76 -11.93 -10.24
C PRO A 345 4.67 -13.02 -10.28
N TYR A 346 3.39 -12.65 -10.20
CA TYR A 346 2.27 -13.61 -10.22
C TYR A 346 2.32 -14.57 -11.42
N GLU A 347 2.63 -14.04 -12.61
CA GLU A 347 2.67 -14.81 -13.86
C GLU A 347 3.84 -15.80 -13.86
N LYS A 348 5.00 -15.43 -13.32
CA LYS A 348 6.17 -16.30 -13.19
C LYS A 348 5.88 -17.58 -12.42
N TYR A 349 4.95 -17.51 -11.47
CA TYR A 349 4.49 -18.66 -10.68
C TYR A 349 3.27 -19.37 -11.29
N ASN A 350 2.72 -18.90 -12.41
CA ASN A 350 1.42 -19.32 -12.93
C ASN A 350 0.29 -19.19 -11.87
N ALA A 351 0.37 -18.15 -11.02
CA ALA A 351 -0.60 -17.92 -9.96
C ALA A 351 -1.88 -17.24 -10.46
N VAL A 352 -1.80 -16.56 -11.61
CA VAL A 352 -2.90 -15.83 -12.24
C VAL A 352 -2.96 -16.10 -13.74
N VAL A 353 -4.14 -15.90 -14.34
CA VAL A 353 -4.25 -15.69 -15.79
C VAL A 353 -4.16 -14.20 -16.03
N ALA A 354 -3.28 -13.74 -16.92
CA ALA A 354 -3.12 -12.32 -17.19
C ALA A 354 -3.12 -11.98 -18.68
N THR A 355 -3.45 -10.72 -19.00
CA THR A 355 -3.26 -10.13 -20.33
C THR A 355 -3.18 -8.61 -20.27
N GLU A 356 -2.37 -8.03 -21.15
CA GLU A 356 -2.33 -6.58 -21.45
C GLU A 356 -3.00 -6.24 -22.79
N ASP A 357 -3.40 -7.29 -23.53
CA ASP A 357 -4.08 -7.20 -24.81
C ASP A 357 -5.59 -7.36 -24.60
N GLU A 358 -6.34 -6.29 -24.87
CA GLU A 358 -7.79 -6.27 -24.75
C GLU A 358 -8.52 -7.29 -25.62
N ASN A 359 -7.94 -7.64 -26.80
CA ASN A 359 -8.51 -8.61 -27.72
C ASN A 359 -8.45 -10.05 -27.19
N LYS A 360 -7.58 -10.29 -26.20
CA LYS A 360 -7.40 -11.61 -25.57
C LYS A 360 -8.26 -11.79 -24.30
N ILE A 361 -8.94 -10.75 -23.83
CA ILE A 361 -9.71 -10.80 -22.57
C ILE A 361 -10.78 -11.88 -22.62
N ASP A 362 -11.56 -11.96 -23.72
CA ASP A 362 -12.63 -12.95 -23.88
C ASP A 362 -12.11 -14.39 -23.79
N ASP A 363 -11.04 -14.71 -24.54
CA ASP A 363 -10.39 -16.03 -24.51
C ASP A 363 -9.89 -16.38 -23.08
N LYS A 364 -9.24 -15.41 -22.41
CA LYS A 364 -8.70 -15.61 -21.06
C LYS A 364 -9.82 -15.82 -20.02
N ILE A 365 -10.91 -15.05 -20.09
CA ILE A 365 -12.09 -15.22 -19.24
C ILE A 365 -12.70 -16.59 -19.48
N LYS A 366 -12.92 -16.99 -20.74
CA LYS A 366 -13.44 -18.30 -21.10
C LYS A 366 -12.58 -19.43 -20.51
N LYS A 367 -11.26 -19.33 -20.63
CA LYS A 367 -10.32 -20.32 -20.09
C LYS A 367 -10.41 -20.45 -18.59
N ILE A 368 -10.42 -19.36 -17.83
CA ILE A 368 -10.50 -19.42 -16.38
C ILE A 368 -11.85 -19.92 -15.88
N LEU A 369 -12.94 -19.67 -16.63
CA LEU A 369 -14.30 -20.12 -16.31
C LEU A 369 -14.50 -21.62 -16.56
N PHE A 370 -13.97 -22.17 -17.66
CA PHE A 370 -14.39 -23.48 -18.17
C PHE A 370 -13.25 -24.50 -18.31
N ASP A 371 -11.98 -24.07 -18.35
CA ASP A 371 -10.86 -25.00 -18.51
C ASP A 371 -10.37 -25.48 -17.12
N LYS A 372 -10.74 -26.72 -16.78
CA LYS A 372 -10.34 -27.35 -15.53
C LYS A 372 -8.82 -27.45 -15.38
N LYS A 373 -8.09 -27.78 -16.46
CA LYS A 373 -6.65 -27.92 -16.44
C LYS A 373 -5.95 -26.61 -16.09
N ILE A 374 -6.48 -25.49 -16.64
CA ILE A 374 -5.97 -24.16 -16.28
C ILE A 374 -6.22 -23.86 -14.80
N ARG A 375 -7.42 -24.12 -14.28
CA ARG A 375 -7.71 -23.91 -12.84
C ARG A 375 -6.84 -24.77 -11.92
N ASP A 376 -6.58 -26.02 -12.27
CA ASP A 376 -5.70 -26.90 -11.51
C ASP A 376 -4.26 -26.40 -11.53
N ASN A 377 -3.76 -25.93 -12.68
CA ASN A 377 -2.43 -25.32 -12.78
C ASN A 377 -2.32 -24.03 -11.96
N LEU A 378 -3.34 -23.18 -12.00
CA LEU A 378 -3.42 -21.96 -11.19
C LEU A 378 -3.39 -22.28 -9.69
N LYS A 379 -4.03 -23.36 -9.26
CA LYS A 379 -4.01 -23.79 -7.85
C LYS A 379 -2.60 -24.15 -7.40
N ILE A 380 -1.86 -24.87 -8.20
CA ILE A 380 -0.44 -25.18 -7.94
C ILE A 380 0.40 -23.91 -7.94
N GLY A 381 0.20 -23.03 -8.93
CA GLY A 381 0.90 -21.76 -9.05
C GLY A 381 0.66 -20.83 -7.86
N ARG A 382 -0.58 -20.73 -7.37
CA ARG A 382 -0.93 -19.95 -6.17
C ARG A 382 -0.20 -20.46 -4.94
N LYS A 383 -0.20 -21.79 -4.73
CA LYS A 383 0.50 -22.40 -3.60
C LYS A 383 1.99 -22.05 -3.64
N ASN A 384 2.65 -22.30 -4.77
CA ASN A 384 4.08 -22.00 -4.95
C ASN A 384 4.40 -20.51 -4.75
N PHE A 385 3.55 -19.62 -5.27
CA PHE A 385 3.68 -18.18 -5.07
C PHE A 385 3.61 -17.82 -3.59
N LEU A 386 2.58 -18.28 -2.87
CA LEU A 386 2.38 -17.93 -1.46
C LEU A 386 3.49 -18.50 -0.55
N GLU A 387 3.96 -19.74 -0.81
CA GLU A 387 5.07 -20.34 -0.07
C GLU A 387 6.38 -19.56 -0.24
N HIS A 388 6.59 -18.95 -1.40
CA HIS A 388 7.81 -18.17 -1.67
C HIS A 388 7.72 -16.72 -1.20
N THR A 389 6.53 -16.13 -1.20
CA THR A 389 6.33 -14.70 -0.93
C THR A 389 5.89 -14.38 0.49
N LEU A 390 5.18 -15.29 1.16
CA LEU A 390 4.60 -15.07 2.48
C LEU A 390 5.00 -16.20 3.44
N GLU A 391 5.94 -15.92 4.32
CA GLU A 391 6.25 -16.82 5.43
C GLU A 391 5.33 -16.58 6.64
N TYR A 392 5.31 -17.51 7.58
CA TYR A 392 4.52 -17.45 8.82
C TYR A 392 3.03 -17.17 8.61
N GLN A 393 2.43 -17.80 7.60
CA GLN A 393 1.05 -17.67 7.21
C GLN A 393 0.08 -17.85 8.39
N GLY A 394 -0.70 -16.81 8.70
CA GLY A 394 -1.67 -16.80 9.80
C GLY A 394 -1.11 -16.57 11.20
N ILE A 395 0.21 -16.41 11.36
CA ILE A 395 0.90 -16.14 12.63
C ILE A 395 1.94 -15.02 12.54
N SER A 396 1.95 -14.25 11.46
CA SER A 396 2.91 -13.17 11.22
C SER A 396 2.91 -12.11 12.31
N SER A 397 1.74 -11.78 12.87
CA SER A 397 1.64 -10.82 13.99
C SER A 397 2.37 -11.31 15.24
N GLN A 398 2.40 -12.63 15.50
CA GLN A 398 3.16 -13.19 16.63
C GLN A 398 4.67 -13.04 16.40
N LYS A 399 5.14 -13.17 15.14
CA LYS A 399 6.55 -12.99 14.79
C LYS A 399 7.00 -11.52 14.96
N ILE A 400 6.15 -10.57 14.59
CA ILE A 400 6.44 -9.14 14.84
C ILE A 400 6.53 -8.86 16.34
N ILE A 401 5.63 -9.41 17.16
CA ILE A 401 5.68 -9.23 18.61
C ILE A 401 6.95 -9.83 19.20
N GLN A 402 7.36 -11.01 18.72
CA GLN A 402 8.61 -11.59 19.15
C GLN A 402 9.81 -10.73 18.77
N LEU A 403 9.82 -10.13 17.58
CA LEU A 403 10.85 -9.16 17.16
C LEU A 403 10.87 -7.95 18.10
N ILE A 404 9.70 -7.36 18.40
CA ILE A 404 9.58 -6.25 19.36
C ILE A 404 10.17 -6.63 20.72
N LYS A 405 9.78 -7.78 21.28
CA LYS A 405 10.30 -8.27 22.57
C LYS A 405 11.81 -8.43 22.57
N ASN A 406 12.37 -8.96 21.49
CA ASN A 406 13.81 -9.17 21.36
C ASN A 406 14.58 -7.85 21.25
N MET A 407 14.00 -6.80 20.69
CA MET A 407 14.65 -5.50 20.56
C MET A 407 14.59 -4.70 21.87
N ILE A 408 13.49 -4.80 22.63
CA ILE A 408 13.35 -4.13 23.94
C ILE A 408 14.22 -4.79 25.01
N LYS A 409 14.48 -6.11 24.94
CA LYS A 409 15.29 -6.85 25.94
C LYS A 409 16.81 -6.73 25.75
N LYS A 410 17.27 -6.10 24.68
CA LYS A 410 18.71 -5.95 24.37
C LYS A 410 19.36 -4.74 25.06
N ASP A 411 18.57 -3.95 25.76
CA ASP A 411 19.03 -2.87 26.64
C ASP A 411 19.05 -3.38 28.11
#